data_30d112ce606ccbb16c86e2a0759c084d
#
_entry.id   30d112ce606ccbb16c86e2a0759c084d
#
_cell.length_a   1.000
_cell.length_b   1.000
_cell.length_c   1.000
_cell.angle_alpha   90.00
_cell.angle_beta   90.00
_cell.angle_gamma   90.00
#
_symmetry.space_group_name_H-M   'P 1'
#
loop_
_entity.id
_entity.type
_entity.pdbx_description
1 polymer ?
#
loop_
_entity_poly.entity_id
_entity_poly.type
_entity_poly.pdbx_seq_one_letter_code
_entity_poly.pdbx_strand_id
1 'polypeptide(L)'
;MIKKIIGHRVERKKGDVAKDGENVRISYVASTDAIDRYGDVVSQNWDLLAYKNNPIILWNHDQMAPPIGKATNVDIVDGQLMIDVEFDMADPHAAMIARKAQAGFINAVSVGFQPIEMTQRSELPKDHKAYGPDGVFYQRSELLELSVVTVPANGQATAAIAAKSLSFTDL
;
A
#
# COMPACT_ATOMS: atom_id res chain seq x y z
N MET A 1 0.25 13.39 28.17
CA MET A 1 1.61 13.47 27.56
C MET A 1 1.54 12.70 26.24
N ILE A 2 1.32 13.39 25.13
CA ILE A 2 1.15 12.79 23.81
C ILE A 2 2.53 12.48 23.24
N LYS A 3 2.86 11.21 23.08
CA LYS A 3 4.10 10.82 22.38
C LYS A 3 3.90 11.11 20.88
N LYS A 4 4.57 12.13 20.40
CA LYS A 4 4.69 12.44 18.97
C LYS A 4 5.48 11.32 18.31
N ILE A 5 4.80 10.46 17.55
CA ILE A 5 5.46 9.46 16.70
C ILE A 5 6.06 10.26 15.54
N ILE A 6 7.37 10.47 15.60
CA ILE A 6 8.12 11.04 14.48
C ILE A 6 8.25 9.91 13.46
N GLY A 7 7.44 9.95 12.42
CA GLY A 7 7.60 9.08 11.26
C GLY A 7 8.99 9.32 10.67
N HIS A 8 9.83 8.30 10.64
CA HIS A 8 11.09 8.36 9.93
C HIS A 8 10.79 8.41 8.43
N ARG A 9 10.79 9.64 7.91
CA ARG A 9 10.72 9.91 6.48
C ARG A 9 12.02 9.38 5.86
N VAL A 10 11.94 8.29 5.11
CA VAL A 10 13.08 7.85 4.30
C VAL A 10 13.22 8.85 3.15
N GLU A 11 14.19 9.77 3.25
CA GLU A 11 14.55 10.64 2.14
C GLU A 11 15.25 9.80 1.08
N ARG A 12 14.58 9.56 -0.05
CA ARG A 12 15.24 9.00 -1.22
C ARG A 12 16.15 10.05 -1.83
N LYS A 13 17.46 9.80 -1.81
CA LYS A 13 18.38 10.47 -2.71
C LYS A 13 18.23 9.88 -4.11
N LYS A 14 17.97 10.73 -5.09
CA LYS A 14 17.88 10.35 -6.50
C LYS A 14 19.21 9.72 -6.92
N GLY A 15 19.21 8.42 -7.26
CA GLY A 15 20.37 7.74 -7.83
C GLY A 15 21.05 6.64 -7.01
N ASP A 16 20.68 6.45 -5.73
CA ASP A 16 21.27 5.35 -4.95
C ASP A 16 20.54 4.04 -5.24
N VAL A 17 21.13 3.20 -6.08
CA VAL A 17 20.75 1.80 -6.22
C VAL A 17 21.36 1.06 -5.03
N ALA A 18 20.55 0.30 -4.27
CA ALA A 18 21.07 -0.51 -3.19
C ALA A 18 22.18 -1.43 -3.69
N LYS A 19 23.29 -1.47 -2.98
CA LYS A 19 24.35 -2.44 -3.23
C LYS A 19 23.89 -3.83 -2.79
N ASP A 20 24.44 -4.88 -3.37
CA ASP A 20 24.17 -6.24 -2.93
C ASP A 20 24.43 -6.36 -1.43
N GLY A 21 23.39 -6.80 -0.69
CA GLY A 21 23.43 -6.94 0.78
C GLY A 21 22.85 -5.77 1.58
N GLU A 22 22.43 -4.66 0.96
CA GLU A 22 21.71 -3.60 1.64
C GLU A 22 20.21 -3.91 1.77
N ASN A 23 19.65 -3.66 2.97
CA ASN A 23 18.20 -3.75 3.19
C ASN A 23 17.48 -2.63 2.44
N VAL A 24 16.59 -3.00 1.53
CA VAL A 24 15.74 -2.06 0.82
C VAL A 24 14.42 -1.93 1.56
N ARG A 25 14.09 -0.72 2.01
CA ARG A 25 12.80 -0.39 2.62
C ARG A 25 12.11 0.73 1.87
N ILE A 26 10.82 0.56 1.64
CA ILE A 26 10.00 1.54 0.95
C ILE A 26 8.66 1.67 1.68
N SER A 27 8.25 2.91 1.96
CA SER A 27 6.94 3.21 2.53
C SER A 27 5.91 3.42 1.42
N TYR A 28 4.72 2.88 1.62
CA TYR A 28 3.59 3.01 0.70
C TYR A 28 2.34 3.45 1.43
N VAL A 29 1.48 4.19 0.72
CA VAL A 29 0.05 4.20 0.99
C VAL A 29 -0.50 2.90 0.42
N ALA A 30 -1.04 2.02 1.25
CA ALA A 30 -1.54 0.72 0.79
C ALA A 30 -3.03 0.76 0.44
N SER A 31 -3.81 1.61 1.11
CA SER A 31 -5.22 1.83 0.82
C SER A 31 -5.68 3.21 1.28
N THR A 32 -6.68 3.74 0.60
CA THR A 32 -7.42 4.96 0.96
C THR A 32 -8.91 4.71 0.77
N ASP A 33 -9.76 5.64 1.20
CA ASP A 33 -11.20 5.61 0.99
C ASP A 33 -11.64 6.23 -0.37
N ALA A 34 -10.72 6.38 -1.31
CA ALA A 34 -11.06 6.78 -2.67
C ALA A 34 -11.79 5.67 -3.42
N ILE A 35 -12.64 6.06 -4.37
CA ILE A 35 -13.29 5.11 -5.28
C ILE A 35 -12.19 4.42 -6.11
N ASP A 36 -12.18 3.10 -6.08
CA ASP A 36 -11.23 2.31 -6.83
C ASP A 36 -11.65 2.08 -8.29
N ARG A 37 -10.85 1.28 -9.05
CA ARG A 37 -11.09 1.00 -10.47
C ARG A 37 -12.32 0.14 -10.73
N TYR A 38 -12.86 -0.53 -9.72
CA TYR A 38 -14.06 -1.35 -9.78
C TYR A 38 -15.32 -0.57 -9.37
N GLY A 39 -15.15 0.67 -8.95
CA GLY A 39 -16.21 1.53 -8.44
C GLY A 39 -16.48 1.32 -6.94
N ASP A 40 -15.64 0.59 -6.26
CA ASP A 40 -15.77 0.26 -4.85
C ASP A 40 -15.09 1.30 -3.95
N VAL A 41 -15.51 1.33 -2.68
CA VAL A 41 -14.89 2.14 -1.63
C VAL A 41 -14.55 1.25 -0.45
N VAL A 42 -13.29 1.24 -0.05
CA VAL A 42 -12.82 0.54 1.14
C VAL A 42 -12.64 1.53 2.28
N SER A 43 -13.48 1.41 3.33
CA SER A 43 -13.28 2.19 4.56
C SER A 43 -11.95 1.80 5.22
N GLN A 44 -11.28 2.78 5.84
CA GLN A 44 -10.02 2.50 6.52
C GLN A 44 -10.23 1.90 7.93
N ASN A 45 -11.33 1.16 8.11
CA ASN A 45 -11.64 0.36 9.30
C ASN A 45 -11.17 -1.09 9.12
N TRP A 46 -9.86 -1.28 9.31
CA TRP A 46 -9.18 -2.54 9.07
C TRP A 46 -9.03 -3.38 10.34
N ASP A 47 -9.31 -4.69 10.24
CA ASP A 47 -8.80 -5.68 11.18
C ASP A 47 -7.41 -6.11 10.69
N LEU A 48 -6.38 -5.72 11.42
CA LEU A 48 -4.97 -5.96 11.08
C LEU A 48 -4.34 -7.07 11.91
N LEU A 49 -5.09 -7.69 12.83
CA LEU A 49 -4.51 -8.58 13.84
C LEU A 49 -3.85 -9.81 13.22
N ALA A 50 -4.56 -10.50 12.33
CA ALA A 50 -4.05 -11.70 11.68
C ALA A 50 -2.85 -11.37 10.76
N TYR A 51 -2.98 -10.29 9.98
CA TYR A 51 -1.90 -9.86 9.09
C TYR A 51 -0.61 -9.48 9.85
N LYS A 52 -0.71 -8.79 10.98
CA LYS A 52 0.46 -8.44 11.82
C LYS A 52 1.21 -9.64 12.37
N ASN A 53 0.54 -10.80 12.50
CA ASN A 53 1.19 -12.06 12.91
C ASN A 53 1.97 -12.74 11.77
N ASN A 54 1.61 -12.48 10.51
CA ASN A 54 2.28 -12.99 9.32
C ASN A 54 2.34 -11.90 8.23
N PRO A 55 3.16 -10.85 8.41
CA PRO A 55 3.12 -9.64 7.60
C PRO A 55 3.89 -9.80 6.29
N ILE A 56 3.45 -10.76 5.46
CA ILE A 56 4.09 -11.07 4.18
C ILE A 56 3.79 -10.00 3.12
N ILE A 57 4.75 -9.82 2.21
CA ILE A 57 4.59 -9.02 1.00
C ILE A 57 4.74 -9.93 -0.21
N LEU A 58 3.71 -9.96 -1.05
CA LEU A 58 3.67 -10.77 -2.25
C LEU A 58 3.99 -9.94 -3.51
N TRP A 59 4.18 -10.64 -4.62
CA TRP A 59 4.25 -10.05 -5.95
C TRP A 59 2.97 -10.38 -6.73
N ASN A 60 2.25 -9.32 -7.17
CA ASN A 60 1.04 -9.45 -7.99
C ASN A 60 -0.02 -10.43 -7.45
N HIS A 61 -0.23 -10.47 -6.14
CA HIS A 61 -1.20 -11.36 -5.47
C HIS A 61 -0.92 -12.86 -5.64
N ASP A 62 0.31 -13.23 -6.00
CA ASP A 62 0.69 -14.64 -6.15
C ASP A 62 0.94 -15.30 -4.79
N GLN A 63 -0.08 -15.98 -4.29
CA GLN A 63 -0.05 -16.72 -3.02
C GLN A 63 0.68 -18.07 -3.13
N MET A 64 1.04 -18.50 -4.34
CA MET A 64 1.75 -19.77 -4.56
C MET A 64 3.26 -19.58 -4.60
N ALA A 65 3.74 -18.37 -4.87
CA ALA A 65 5.15 -18.03 -4.84
C ALA A 65 5.60 -17.66 -3.40
N PRO A 66 6.89 -17.82 -3.07
CA PRO A 66 7.45 -17.27 -1.85
C PRO A 66 7.26 -15.75 -1.79
N PRO A 67 7.07 -15.17 -0.57
CA PRO A 67 6.94 -13.73 -0.42
C PRO A 67 8.23 -13.02 -0.84
N ILE A 68 8.10 -11.83 -1.41
CA ILE A 68 9.24 -10.99 -1.83
C ILE A 68 9.78 -10.09 -0.70
N GLY A 69 9.15 -10.15 0.46
CA GLY A 69 9.53 -9.34 1.62
C GLY A 69 8.52 -9.44 2.74
N LYS A 70 8.66 -8.54 3.70
CA LYS A 70 7.76 -8.43 4.86
C LYS A 70 7.42 -6.97 5.14
N ALA A 71 6.26 -6.74 5.76
CA ALA A 71 5.94 -5.45 6.33
C ALA A 71 6.65 -5.29 7.69
N THR A 72 7.34 -4.19 7.87
CA THR A 72 7.99 -3.83 9.15
C THR A 72 7.13 -2.87 9.97
N ASN A 73 6.17 -2.22 9.33
CA ASN A 73 5.16 -1.40 9.97
C ASN A 73 3.87 -1.46 9.15
N VAL A 74 2.72 -1.55 9.81
CA VAL A 74 1.38 -1.48 9.21
C VAL A 74 0.48 -0.72 10.16
N ASP A 75 -0.03 0.44 9.73
CA ASP A 75 -0.85 1.28 10.59
C ASP A 75 -1.81 2.17 9.80
N ILE A 76 -2.86 2.66 10.47
CA ILE A 76 -3.75 3.68 9.92
C ILE A 76 -3.26 5.05 10.35
N VAL A 77 -2.85 5.86 9.38
CA VAL A 77 -2.34 7.21 9.61
C VAL A 77 -3.13 8.17 8.72
N ASP A 78 -3.74 9.19 9.32
CA ASP A 78 -4.53 10.21 8.61
C ASP A 78 -5.60 9.63 7.67
N GLY A 79 -6.25 8.53 8.09
CA GLY A 79 -7.29 7.86 7.31
C GLY A 79 -6.76 7.07 6.11
N GLN A 80 -5.49 6.72 6.09
CA GLN A 80 -4.85 5.90 5.08
C GLN A 80 -4.19 4.67 5.72
N LEU A 81 -4.24 3.52 5.06
CA LEU A 81 -3.45 2.36 5.45
C LEU A 81 -2.03 2.57 4.94
N MET A 82 -1.11 2.77 5.88
CA MET A 82 0.32 2.95 5.59
C MET A 82 1.09 1.66 5.87
N ILE A 83 2.11 1.39 5.04
CA ILE A 83 2.96 0.21 5.19
C ILE A 83 4.41 0.54 4.87
N ASP A 84 5.32 -0.02 5.66
CA ASP A 84 6.76 -0.04 5.36
C ASP A 84 7.15 -1.45 4.91
N VAL A 85 7.58 -1.59 3.65
CA VAL A 85 8.00 -2.85 3.04
C VAL A 85 9.52 -2.98 3.14
N GLU A 86 9.99 -4.07 3.75
CA GLU A 86 11.37 -4.53 3.69
C GLU A 86 11.45 -5.69 2.71
N PHE A 87 12.22 -5.53 1.63
CA PHE A 87 12.39 -6.55 0.61
C PHE A 87 13.42 -7.59 1.01
N ASP A 88 13.21 -8.85 0.61
CA ASP A 88 14.19 -9.93 0.76
C ASP A 88 15.28 -9.80 -0.29
N MET A 89 16.37 -9.14 0.07
CA MET A 89 17.48 -8.91 -0.85
C MET A 89 18.35 -10.16 -1.09
N ALA A 90 18.15 -11.24 -0.32
CA ALA A 90 18.83 -12.52 -0.55
C ALA A 90 18.15 -13.34 -1.66
N ASP A 91 16.85 -13.11 -1.92
CA ASP A 91 16.15 -13.69 -3.05
C ASP A 91 16.37 -12.85 -4.32
N PRO A 92 16.95 -13.42 -5.41
CA PRO A 92 17.20 -12.69 -6.65
C PRO A 92 15.94 -12.06 -7.28
N HIS A 93 14.78 -12.71 -7.18
CA HIS A 93 13.51 -12.20 -7.70
C HIS A 93 13.04 -10.98 -6.90
N ALA A 94 13.03 -11.08 -5.57
CA ALA A 94 12.67 -9.97 -4.70
C ALA A 94 13.65 -8.79 -4.84
N ALA A 95 14.96 -9.06 -4.95
CA ALA A 95 15.98 -8.05 -5.18
C ALA A 95 15.79 -7.31 -6.52
N MET A 96 15.37 -8.00 -7.57
CA MET A 96 15.06 -7.39 -8.87
C MET A 96 13.85 -6.45 -8.75
N ILE A 97 12.79 -6.87 -8.07
CA ILE A 97 11.59 -6.05 -7.82
C ILE A 97 11.95 -4.83 -6.97
N ALA A 98 12.73 -5.02 -5.90
CA ALA A 98 13.19 -3.96 -5.02
C ALA A 98 13.96 -2.87 -5.78
N ARG A 99 14.90 -3.26 -6.65
CA ARG A 99 15.66 -2.31 -7.49
C ARG A 99 14.75 -1.54 -8.45
N LYS A 100 13.76 -2.21 -9.06
CA LYS A 100 12.77 -1.53 -9.93
C LYS A 100 11.89 -0.56 -9.13
N ALA A 101 11.52 -0.92 -7.91
CA ALA A 101 10.73 -0.07 -7.01
C ALA A 101 11.55 1.17 -6.57
N GLN A 102 12.82 0.99 -6.21
CA GLN A 102 13.72 2.11 -5.89
C GLN A 102 13.93 3.05 -7.08
N ALA A 103 14.05 2.48 -8.27
CA ALA A 103 14.24 3.25 -9.51
C ALA A 103 12.93 3.92 -10.00
N GLY A 104 11.79 3.65 -9.36
CA GLY A 104 10.50 4.24 -9.72
C GLY A 104 9.76 3.55 -10.85
N PHE A 105 10.22 2.39 -11.34
CA PHE A 105 9.51 1.62 -12.36
C PHE A 105 8.33 0.82 -11.80
N ILE A 106 8.33 0.52 -10.48
CA ILE A 106 7.25 -0.12 -9.75
C ILE A 106 6.95 0.77 -8.55
N ASN A 107 5.75 1.35 -8.52
CA ASN A 107 5.40 2.35 -7.50
C ASN A 107 4.13 2.00 -6.73
N ALA A 108 3.50 0.88 -7.02
CA ALA A 108 2.18 0.58 -6.52
C ALA A 108 2.15 -0.67 -5.64
N VAL A 109 1.22 -0.65 -4.70
CA VAL A 109 0.84 -1.81 -3.89
C VAL A 109 -0.67 -2.02 -3.99
N SER A 110 -1.12 -3.20 -3.60
CA SER A 110 -2.53 -3.56 -3.54
C SER A 110 -2.78 -4.45 -2.33
N VAL A 111 -3.99 -4.39 -1.80
CA VAL A 111 -4.43 -5.18 -0.64
C VAL A 111 -5.28 -6.35 -1.09
N GLY A 112 -5.08 -7.53 -0.49
CA GLY A 112 -6.05 -8.62 -0.48
C GLY A 112 -6.74 -8.65 0.87
N PHE A 113 -8.06 -8.68 0.87
CA PHE A 113 -8.84 -8.59 2.11
C PHE A 113 -10.11 -9.44 2.08
N GLN A 114 -10.61 -9.76 3.27
CA GLN A 114 -11.91 -10.38 3.49
C GLN A 114 -12.89 -9.33 4.02
N PRO A 115 -14.01 -9.05 3.32
CA PRO A 115 -15.05 -8.19 3.85
C PRO A 115 -15.66 -8.79 5.13
N ILE A 116 -15.82 -7.96 6.18
CA ILE A 116 -16.55 -8.30 7.40
C ILE A 116 -17.94 -7.64 7.36
N GLU A 117 -17.98 -6.36 6.93
CA GLU A 117 -19.20 -5.59 6.77
C GLU A 117 -19.15 -4.86 5.42
N MET A 118 -20.21 -4.99 4.63
CA MET A 118 -20.32 -4.34 3.33
C MET A 118 -21.76 -3.98 2.99
N THR A 119 -21.95 -2.98 2.13
CA THR A 119 -23.24 -2.49 1.64
C THR A 119 -23.08 -2.00 0.21
N GLN A 120 -24.14 -2.13 -0.61
CA GLN A 120 -24.15 -1.49 -1.92
C GLN A 120 -24.08 0.03 -1.74
N ARG A 121 -23.24 0.70 -2.52
CA ARG A 121 -23.08 2.16 -2.41
C ARG A 121 -24.38 2.92 -2.69
N SER A 122 -25.24 2.37 -3.54
CA SER A 122 -26.56 2.92 -3.85
C SER A 122 -27.58 2.84 -2.70
N GLU A 123 -27.34 1.98 -1.70
CA GLU A 123 -28.17 1.82 -0.51
C GLU A 123 -27.77 2.75 0.65
N LEU A 124 -26.62 3.40 0.54
CA LEU A 124 -26.18 4.38 1.53
C LEU A 124 -27.06 5.64 1.51
N PRO A 125 -27.13 6.39 2.60
CA PRO A 125 -27.71 7.72 2.60
C PRO A 125 -27.08 8.61 1.52
N LYS A 126 -27.85 9.44 0.83
CA LYS A 126 -27.39 10.27 -0.29
C LYS A 126 -26.30 11.28 0.10
N ASP A 127 -26.24 11.66 1.36
CA ASP A 127 -25.23 12.55 1.93
C ASP A 127 -23.98 11.80 2.44
N HIS A 128 -23.99 10.47 2.38
CA HIS A 128 -22.82 9.67 2.75
C HIS A 128 -21.71 9.82 1.70
N LYS A 129 -20.44 10.05 2.14
CA LYS A 129 -19.29 10.29 1.25
C LYS A 129 -19.03 9.18 0.24
N ALA A 130 -19.38 7.94 0.58
CA ALA A 130 -19.24 6.78 -0.31
C ALA A 130 -20.50 6.49 -1.14
N TYR A 131 -21.59 7.30 -1.04
CA TYR A 131 -22.78 7.10 -1.86
C TYR A 131 -22.44 7.14 -3.35
N GLY A 132 -23.04 6.27 -4.12
CA GLY A 132 -22.89 6.21 -5.57
C GLY A 132 -23.89 5.22 -6.20
N PRO A 133 -24.13 5.31 -7.52
CA PRO A 133 -25.10 4.44 -8.19
C PRO A 133 -24.65 2.97 -8.24
N ASP A 134 -23.35 2.73 -8.27
CA ASP A 134 -22.75 1.42 -8.46
C ASP A 134 -21.63 1.18 -7.48
N GLY A 135 -21.22 -0.09 -7.32
CA GLY A 135 -20.12 -0.53 -6.49
C GLY A 135 -20.50 -0.83 -5.05
N VAL A 136 -19.54 -1.31 -4.30
CA VAL A 136 -19.68 -1.74 -2.91
C VAL A 136 -18.92 -0.79 -1.99
N PHE A 137 -19.50 -0.51 -0.83
CA PHE A 137 -18.84 0.10 0.30
C PHE A 137 -18.45 -0.97 1.31
N TYR A 138 -17.18 -1.27 1.43
CA TYR A 138 -16.62 -2.17 2.43
C TYR A 138 -16.39 -1.39 3.73
N GLN A 139 -17.33 -1.53 4.67
CA GLN A 139 -17.37 -0.76 5.92
C GLN A 139 -16.32 -1.22 6.91
N ARG A 140 -16.05 -2.55 6.95
CA ARG A 140 -15.00 -3.18 7.75
C ARG A 140 -14.43 -4.38 7.01
N SER A 141 -13.12 -4.52 7.02
CA SER A 141 -12.41 -5.59 6.31
C SER A 141 -11.25 -6.13 7.13
N GLU A 142 -10.99 -7.43 7.01
CA GLU A 142 -9.78 -8.06 7.51
C GLU A 142 -8.70 -8.01 6.42
N LEU A 143 -7.52 -7.50 6.74
CA LEU A 143 -6.37 -7.51 5.82
C LEU A 143 -5.77 -8.92 5.80
N LEU A 144 -5.72 -9.54 4.62
CA LEU A 144 -5.18 -10.88 4.43
C LEU A 144 -3.74 -10.86 3.90
N GLU A 145 -3.48 -9.99 2.91
CA GLU A 145 -2.15 -9.88 2.30
C GLU A 145 -1.94 -8.47 1.71
N LEU A 146 -0.67 -8.16 1.46
CA LEU A 146 -0.24 -6.97 0.71
C LEU A 146 0.70 -7.41 -0.40
N SER A 147 0.49 -6.83 -1.57
CA SER A 147 1.30 -7.12 -2.75
C SER A 147 1.91 -5.86 -3.34
N VAL A 148 3.17 -5.94 -3.74
CA VAL A 148 3.72 -5.02 -4.73
C VAL A 148 3.16 -5.42 -6.09
N VAL A 149 2.57 -4.46 -6.82
CA VAL A 149 1.88 -4.71 -8.09
C VAL A 149 2.29 -3.73 -9.18
N THR A 150 2.07 -4.11 -10.43
CA THR A 150 2.24 -3.20 -11.56
C THR A 150 1.03 -2.28 -11.74
N VAL A 151 -0.18 -2.75 -11.45
CA VAL A 151 -1.42 -2.00 -11.58
C VAL A 151 -2.27 -2.22 -10.32
N PRO A 152 -2.42 -1.20 -9.46
CA PRO A 152 -3.20 -1.31 -8.23
C PRO A 152 -4.71 -1.20 -8.52
N ALA A 153 -5.55 -1.81 -7.67
CA ALA A 153 -6.99 -1.59 -7.66
C ALA A 153 -7.31 -0.14 -7.22
N ASN A 154 -6.77 0.29 -6.09
CA ASN A 154 -6.85 1.68 -5.64
C ASN A 154 -5.76 2.51 -6.31
N GLY A 155 -6.13 3.49 -7.13
CA GLY A 155 -5.18 4.34 -7.86
C GLY A 155 -4.29 5.23 -6.98
N GLN A 156 -4.64 5.39 -5.70
CA GLN A 156 -3.84 6.12 -4.72
C GLN A 156 -2.89 5.22 -3.91
N ALA A 157 -2.96 3.89 -4.10
CA ALA A 157 -2.09 2.93 -3.42
C ALA A 157 -0.69 2.92 -4.07
N THR A 158 0.10 3.93 -3.75
CA THR A 158 1.42 4.17 -4.34
C THR A 158 2.49 4.43 -3.29
N ALA A 159 3.76 4.36 -3.72
CA ALA A 159 4.87 4.70 -2.85
C ALA A 159 4.69 6.11 -2.29
N ALA A 160 4.85 6.26 -0.99
CA ALA A 160 4.81 7.53 -0.28
C ALA A 160 6.06 8.37 -0.62
N ILE A 161 6.12 8.80 -1.87
CA ILE A 161 7.14 9.75 -2.30
C ILE A 161 6.72 11.12 -1.77
N ALA A 162 7.61 11.78 -1.02
CA ALA A 162 7.44 13.20 -0.81
C ALA A 162 7.32 13.86 -2.20
N ALA A 163 6.18 14.48 -2.47
CA ALA A 163 5.96 15.24 -3.69
C ALA A 163 7.01 16.37 -3.77
N LYS A 164 8.15 16.07 -4.39
CA LYS A 164 8.96 17.09 -5.02
C LYS A 164 8.29 17.34 -6.36
N SER A 165 7.56 18.44 -6.45
CA SER A 165 7.12 19.00 -7.70
C SER A 165 8.32 19.02 -8.66
N LEU A 166 8.26 18.19 -9.70
CA LEU A 166 9.06 18.42 -10.90
C LEU A 166 8.50 19.71 -11.52
N SER A 167 9.13 20.83 -11.25
CA SER A 167 8.90 22.03 -12.05
C SER A 167 9.50 21.76 -13.43
N PHE A 168 8.66 21.86 -14.46
CA PHE A 168 9.06 21.79 -15.89
C PHE A 168 9.94 22.97 -16.36
N THR A 169 10.68 23.59 -15.47
CA THR A 169 11.51 24.79 -15.77
C THR A 169 12.99 24.49 -15.92
N ASP A 170 13.41 23.21 -15.88
CA ASP A 170 14.81 22.82 -16.05
C ASP A 170 15.03 21.96 -17.33
N LEU A 171 14.51 22.43 -18.46
CA LEU A 171 14.90 22.00 -19.81
C LEU A 171 15.51 23.16 -20.58
#